data_846bd61dad3e77a0bfe25e8bb5443c80
#
_entry.id   846bd61dad3e77a0bfe25e8bb5443c80
#
_cell.length_a   1.000
_cell.length_b   1.000
_cell.length_c   1.000
_cell.angle_alpha   90.00
_cell.angle_beta   90.00
_cell.angle_gamma   90.00
#
_symmetry.space_group_name_H-M   'P 1'
#
loop_
_entity.id
_entity.type
_entity.pdbx_description
1 polymer ?
#
loop_
_entity_poly.entity_id
_entity_poly.type
_entity_poly.pdbx_seq_one_letter_code
_entity_poly.pdbx_strand_id
1 'polypeptide(L)'
;GKTAYFLKAHHALTDGLGAILALAQLHSTSRDPIPDKPQPPAPAPTELSALEVLARQVSQEIRRTPYRAGLVVRGALALTDPKRALSKVLRYGRSVPRVAGLISPPGSPLLAHRSLSWRFLAFEVPFEELKAAATSMKASINDVYLGGLIGGFRIYHEKMGQEVDAIPVAIPISVRRPEDPEGGNRIAVGRLAGPMSIDDPFERVLTIREQV
;
A
#
# COMPACT_ATOMS: atom_id res chain seq x y z
N GLY A 1 -4.66 -24.28 21.86
CA GLY A 1 -4.18 -22.93 22.13
C GLY A 1 -3.86 -22.21 20.82
N LYS A 2 -3.96 -20.89 20.80
CA LYS A 2 -3.51 -20.04 19.67
C LYS A 2 -2.14 -19.48 20.01
N THR A 3 -1.22 -19.43 19.05
CA THR A 3 0.11 -18.83 19.19
C THR A 3 0.20 -17.62 18.25
N ALA A 4 0.70 -16.51 18.74
CA ALA A 4 0.96 -15.33 17.94
C ALA A 4 2.48 -15.14 17.74
N TYR A 5 2.89 -14.88 16.53
CA TYR A 5 4.26 -14.52 16.19
C TYR A 5 4.36 -13.05 15.88
N PHE A 6 5.31 -12.36 16.48
CA PHE A 6 5.60 -10.96 16.20
C PHE A 6 6.87 -10.84 15.38
N LEU A 7 6.74 -10.36 14.16
CA LEU A 7 7.88 -10.06 13.30
C LEU A 7 8.06 -8.55 13.21
N LYS A 8 9.26 -8.07 13.54
CA LYS A 8 9.64 -6.68 13.37
C LYS A 8 10.74 -6.58 12.32
N ALA A 9 10.46 -5.93 11.22
CA ALA A 9 11.43 -5.69 10.15
C ALA A 9 11.43 -4.21 9.74
N HIS A 10 12.57 -3.71 9.29
CA HIS A 10 12.64 -2.36 8.73
C HIS A 10 12.05 -2.37 7.31
N HIS A 11 11.15 -1.43 7.00
CA HIS A 11 10.43 -1.40 5.72
C HIS A 11 11.34 -1.19 4.49
N ALA A 12 12.61 -0.80 4.70
CA ALA A 12 13.60 -0.73 3.61
C ALA A 12 13.95 -2.10 3.01
N LEU A 13 13.69 -3.20 3.72
CA LEU A 13 13.99 -4.56 3.25
C LEU A 13 13.03 -4.99 2.14
N THR A 14 11.74 -4.73 2.34
CA THR A 14 10.70 -5.19 1.42
C THR A 14 9.37 -4.47 1.68
N ASP A 15 8.48 -4.49 0.70
CA ASP A 15 7.08 -4.09 0.85
C ASP A 15 6.23 -5.21 1.46
N GLY A 16 4.93 -4.93 1.67
CA GLY A 16 3.99 -5.88 2.28
C GLY A 16 3.90 -7.21 1.52
N LEU A 17 3.84 -7.18 0.19
CA LEU A 17 3.78 -8.41 -0.62
C LEU A 17 5.08 -9.20 -0.52
N GLY A 18 6.23 -8.54 -0.62
CA GLY A 18 7.52 -9.20 -0.45
C GLY A 18 7.71 -9.77 0.96
N ALA A 19 7.17 -9.11 2.00
CA ALA A 19 7.16 -9.66 3.35
C ALA A 19 6.30 -10.93 3.46
N ILE A 20 5.13 -10.96 2.82
CA ILE A 20 4.27 -12.16 2.77
C ILE A 20 4.98 -13.30 2.05
N LEU A 21 5.63 -13.04 0.92
CA LEU A 21 6.40 -14.05 0.18
C LEU A 21 7.57 -14.60 1.02
N ALA A 22 8.30 -13.74 1.71
CA ALA A 22 9.36 -14.14 2.62
C ALA A 22 8.83 -14.98 3.79
N LEU A 23 7.70 -14.58 4.39
CA LEU A 23 7.04 -15.34 5.45
C LEU A 23 6.55 -16.71 4.96
N ALA A 24 6.01 -16.78 3.75
CA ALA A 24 5.59 -18.07 3.16
C ALA A 24 6.76 -19.06 3.01
N GLN A 25 7.96 -18.55 2.78
CA GLN A 25 9.18 -19.42 2.75
C GLN A 25 9.62 -19.87 4.15
N LEU A 26 9.35 -19.06 5.18
CA LEU A 26 9.71 -19.40 6.56
C LEU A 26 8.73 -20.36 7.21
N HIS A 27 7.48 -20.38 6.79
CA HIS A 27 6.43 -21.21 7.35
C HIS A 27 6.27 -22.51 6.59
N SER A 28 6.00 -23.61 7.31
CA SER A 28 5.60 -24.87 6.72
C SER A 28 4.08 -24.86 6.51
N THR A 29 3.61 -25.40 5.39
CA THR A 29 2.19 -25.63 5.13
C THR A 29 1.69 -26.95 5.73
N SER A 30 2.61 -27.78 6.23
CA SER A 30 2.33 -29.04 6.93
C SER A 30 2.77 -28.96 8.39
N ARG A 31 2.14 -29.78 9.22
CA ARG A 31 2.49 -29.89 10.63
C ARG A 31 3.84 -30.62 10.83
N ASP A 32 4.17 -31.49 9.89
CA ASP A 32 5.42 -32.23 9.93
C ASP A 32 6.55 -31.42 9.34
N PRO A 33 7.72 -31.34 10.00
CA PRO A 33 8.86 -30.60 9.48
C PRO A 33 9.37 -31.25 8.20
N ILE A 34 9.76 -30.42 7.22
CA ILE A 34 10.46 -30.91 6.01
C ILE A 34 11.89 -31.24 6.43
N PRO A 35 12.30 -32.52 6.40
CA PRO A 35 13.56 -32.96 7.00
C PRO A 35 14.80 -32.34 6.31
N ASP A 36 14.73 -32.03 5.03
CA ASP A 36 15.87 -31.60 4.23
C ASP A 36 15.71 -30.16 3.72
N LYS A 37 15.12 -29.26 4.50
CA LYS A 37 15.03 -27.86 4.11
C LYS A 37 16.44 -27.26 3.98
N PRO A 38 16.87 -26.82 2.79
CA PRO A 38 18.19 -26.23 2.60
C PRO A 38 18.38 -25.04 3.52
N GLN A 39 19.45 -25.05 4.29
CA GLN A 39 19.87 -23.90 5.07
C GLN A 39 21.05 -23.24 4.37
N PRO A 40 20.85 -22.15 3.62
CA PRO A 40 21.98 -21.45 3.03
C PRO A 40 22.87 -20.90 4.15
N PRO A 41 24.20 -20.83 3.94
CA PRO A 41 25.09 -20.24 4.92
C PRO A 41 24.68 -18.80 5.19
N ALA A 42 24.71 -18.41 6.46
CA ALA A 42 24.43 -17.03 6.84
C ALA A 42 25.40 -16.08 6.08
N PRO A 43 24.90 -15.01 5.44
CA PRO A 43 25.79 -14.08 4.79
C PRO A 43 26.73 -13.43 5.81
N ALA A 44 28.01 -13.34 5.47
CA ALA A 44 28.96 -12.68 6.34
C ALA A 44 28.57 -11.20 6.50
N PRO A 45 28.58 -10.66 7.72
CA PRO A 45 28.32 -9.25 7.93
C PRO A 45 29.36 -8.41 7.21
N THR A 46 28.90 -7.44 6.41
CA THR A 46 29.79 -6.49 5.73
C THR A 46 29.73 -5.17 6.48
N GLU A 47 30.79 -4.85 7.19
CA GLU A 47 30.92 -3.52 7.78
C GLU A 47 31.34 -2.53 6.70
N LEU A 48 30.48 -1.58 6.40
CA LEU A 48 30.74 -0.52 5.44
C LEU A 48 31.04 0.78 6.19
N SER A 49 32.14 1.42 5.83
CA SER A 49 32.41 2.79 6.25
C SER A 49 31.40 3.77 5.66
N ALA A 50 31.20 4.93 6.28
CA ALA A 50 30.31 5.97 5.76
C ALA A 50 30.66 6.39 4.33
N LEU A 51 31.96 6.42 3.99
CA LEU A 51 32.45 6.75 2.64
C LEU A 51 32.06 5.67 1.62
N GLU A 52 32.15 4.38 1.96
CA GLU A 52 31.74 3.29 1.08
C GLU A 52 30.23 3.28 0.86
N VAL A 53 29.42 3.58 1.88
CA VAL A 53 27.97 3.74 1.75
C VAL A 53 27.67 4.88 0.78
N LEU A 54 28.31 6.04 0.96
CA LEU A 54 28.14 7.19 0.08
C LEU A 54 28.56 6.87 -1.37
N ALA A 55 29.72 6.26 -1.55
CA ALA A 55 30.22 5.85 -2.88
C ALA A 55 29.26 4.87 -3.57
N ARG A 56 28.69 3.91 -2.84
CA ARG A 56 27.67 2.98 -3.37
C ARG A 56 26.38 3.71 -3.76
N GLN A 57 25.91 4.65 -2.95
CA GLN A 57 24.73 5.45 -3.28
C GLN A 57 24.94 6.29 -4.52
N VAL A 58 26.06 7.00 -4.62
CA VAL A 58 26.42 7.81 -5.80
C VAL A 58 26.52 6.93 -7.04
N SER A 59 27.19 5.80 -6.96
CA SER A 59 27.32 4.87 -8.09
C SER A 59 25.96 4.31 -8.55
N GLN A 60 25.05 4.03 -7.62
CA GLN A 60 23.68 3.59 -7.94
C GLN A 60 22.88 4.70 -8.64
N GLU A 61 22.99 5.95 -8.20
CA GLU A 61 22.31 7.07 -8.84
C GLU A 61 22.87 7.32 -10.26
N ILE A 62 24.18 7.26 -10.46
CA ILE A 62 24.80 7.35 -11.77
C ILE A 62 24.27 6.25 -12.70
N ARG A 63 24.19 5.00 -12.24
CA ARG A 63 23.64 3.87 -13.02
C ARG A 63 22.16 4.02 -13.36
N ARG A 64 21.39 4.69 -12.51
CA ARG A 64 19.94 4.95 -12.72
C ARG A 64 19.68 6.14 -13.65
N THR A 65 20.64 7.05 -13.80
CA THR A 65 20.50 8.27 -14.62
C THR A 65 20.11 7.97 -16.07
N PRO A 66 20.74 7.02 -16.79
CA PRO A 66 20.35 6.70 -18.17
C PRO A 66 18.92 6.17 -18.27
N TYR A 67 18.48 5.36 -17.31
CA TYR A 67 17.11 4.86 -17.27
C TYR A 67 16.09 5.99 -17.06
N ARG A 68 16.37 6.91 -16.12
CA ARG A 68 15.54 8.09 -15.87
C ARG A 68 15.48 9.03 -17.08
N ALA A 69 16.63 9.28 -17.73
CA ALA A 69 16.69 10.03 -18.97
C ALA A 69 15.88 9.37 -20.09
N GLY A 70 15.97 8.06 -20.23
CA GLY A 70 15.16 7.28 -21.17
C GLY A 70 13.64 7.39 -20.92
N LEU A 71 13.20 7.46 -19.65
CA LEU A 71 11.80 7.70 -19.31
C LEU A 71 11.32 9.08 -19.74
N VAL A 72 12.16 10.12 -19.52
CA VAL A 72 11.84 11.49 -19.93
C VAL A 72 11.75 11.59 -21.47
N VAL A 73 12.72 11.02 -22.19
CA VAL A 73 12.72 10.98 -23.66
C VAL A 73 11.50 10.23 -24.19
N ARG A 74 11.17 9.05 -23.63
CA ARG A 74 9.95 8.31 -24.01
C ARG A 74 8.68 9.08 -23.71
N GLY A 75 8.64 9.81 -22.58
CA GLY A 75 7.54 10.71 -22.25
C GLY A 75 7.39 11.83 -23.27
N ALA A 76 8.49 12.49 -23.65
CA ALA A 76 8.51 13.54 -24.65
C ALA A 76 8.10 13.02 -26.06
N LEU A 77 8.62 11.86 -26.47
CA LEU A 77 8.22 11.20 -27.71
C LEU A 77 6.74 10.77 -27.73
N ALA A 78 6.18 10.40 -26.57
CA ALA A 78 4.75 10.11 -26.49
C ALA A 78 3.86 11.33 -26.69
N LEU A 79 4.39 12.55 -26.53
CA LEU A 79 3.67 13.79 -26.81
C LEU A 79 3.68 14.18 -28.31
N THR A 80 4.50 13.53 -29.12
CA THR A 80 4.56 13.79 -30.58
C THR A 80 3.35 13.21 -31.33
N ASP A 81 2.59 12.27 -30.71
CA ASP A 81 1.31 11.79 -31.22
C ASP A 81 0.16 12.39 -30.41
N PRO A 82 -0.50 13.47 -30.88
CA PRO A 82 -1.50 14.19 -30.10
C PRO A 82 -2.74 13.34 -29.77
N LYS A 83 -3.10 12.35 -30.59
CA LYS A 83 -4.24 11.46 -30.32
C LYS A 83 -3.92 10.49 -29.17
N ARG A 84 -2.72 9.92 -29.17
CA ARG A 84 -2.25 9.06 -28.07
C ARG A 84 -1.97 9.84 -26.79
N ALA A 85 -1.45 11.06 -26.90
CA ALA A 85 -1.27 11.94 -25.75
C ALA A 85 -2.62 12.29 -25.11
N LEU A 86 -3.61 12.70 -25.92
CA LEU A 86 -4.94 13.05 -25.43
C LEU A 86 -5.63 11.86 -24.76
N SER A 87 -5.57 10.67 -25.34
CA SER A 87 -6.17 9.46 -24.74
C SER A 87 -5.53 9.10 -23.39
N LYS A 88 -4.20 9.26 -23.27
CA LYS A 88 -3.50 9.07 -21.99
C LYS A 88 -3.85 10.15 -20.97
N VAL A 89 -3.91 11.41 -21.38
CA VAL A 89 -4.32 12.52 -20.51
C VAL A 89 -5.74 12.33 -20.00
N LEU A 90 -6.68 11.95 -20.87
CA LEU A 90 -8.05 11.66 -20.47
C LEU A 90 -8.14 10.44 -19.53
N ARG A 91 -7.36 9.40 -19.80
CA ARG A 91 -7.35 8.18 -18.98
C ARG A 91 -6.68 8.37 -17.63
N TYR A 92 -5.56 9.09 -17.56
CA TYR A 92 -4.75 9.25 -16.34
C TYR A 92 -4.89 10.63 -15.70
N GLY A 93 -5.45 11.62 -16.40
CA GLY A 93 -5.56 12.99 -15.90
C GLY A 93 -6.34 13.10 -14.60
N ARG A 94 -7.37 12.27 -14.41
CA ARG A 94 -8.11 12.19 -13.16
C ARG A 94 -7.33 11.53 -12.02
N SER A 95 -6.34 10.71 -12.34
CA SER A 95 -5.54 9.99 -11.34
C SER A 95 -4.32 10.77 -10.87
N VAL A 96 -3.77 11.65 -11.72
CA VAL A 96 -2.56 12.44 -11.40
C VAL A 96 -2.71 13.27 -10.14
N PRO A 97 -3.79 14.06 -9.93
CA PRO A 97 -3.94 14.85 -8.70
C PRO A 97 -3.97 14.01 -7.43
N ARG A 98 -4.58 12.83 -7.50
CA ARG A 98 -4.67 11.87 -6.38
C ARG A 98 -3.32 11.25 -6.05
N VAL A 99 -2.57 10.84 -7.07
CA VAL A 99 -1.22 10.24 -6.89
C VAL A 99 -0.23 11.30 -6.44
N ALA A 100 -0.31 12.52 -6.99
CA ALA A 100 0.54 13.64 -6.61
C ALA A 100 0.20 14.23 -5.21
N GLY A 101 -0.90 13.79 -4.60
CA GLY A 101 -1.33 14.29 -3.29
C GLY A 101 -1.83 15.74 -3.30
N LEU A 102 -2.19 16.26 -4.48
CA LEU A 102 -2.69 17.63 -4.66
C LEU A 102 -4.11 17.81 -4.09
N ILE A 103 -4.86 16.71 -3.96
CA ILE A 103 -6.21 16.71 -3.40
C ILE A 103 -6.20 15.75 -2.21
N SER A 104 -6.24 16.32 -1.02
CA SER A 104 -6.36 15.57 0.22
C SER A 104 -7.26 16.36 1.17
N PRO A 105 -8.25 15.73 1.81
CA PRO A 105 -9.02 16.40 2.83
C PRO A 105 -8.12 16.79 4.00
N PRO A 106 -8.50 17.78 4.81
CA PRO A 106 -7.81 18.08 6.04
C PRO A 106 -7.80 16.87 6.95
N GLY A 107 -6.71 16.68 7.68
CA GLY A 107 -6.63 15.61 8.67
C GLY A 107 -7.58 15.85 9.84
N SER A 108 -8.05 14.77 10.49
CA SER A 108 -8.85 14.89 11.69
C SER A 108 -8.02 15.43 12.87
N PRO A 109 -8.57 16.36 13.68
CA PRO A 109 -7.92 16.79 14.91
C PRO A 109 -7.62 15.63 15.89
N LEU A 110 -8.47 14.60 15.95
CA LEU A 110 -8.25 13.41 16.78
C LEU A 110 -7.01 12.60 16.34
N LEU A 111 -6.61 12.69 15.07
CA LEU A 111 -5.48 11.98 14.50
C LEU A 111 -4.23 12.84 14.36
N ALA A 112 -4.27 14.10 14.80
CA ALA A 112 -3.15 15.04 14.69
C ALA A 112 -2.00 14.71 15.65
N HIS A 113 -2.32 14.23 16.84
CA HIS A 113 -1.33 13.90 17.87
C HIS A 113 -0.94 12.43 17.80
N ARG A 114 0.35 12.15 17.82
CA ARG A 114 0.90 10.80 17.79
C ARG A 114 1.79 10.56 19.00
N SER A 115 1.68 9.36 19.57
CA SER A 115 2.58 8.88 20.60
C SER A 115 3.49 7.79 20.05
N LEU A 116 4.52 7.42 20.80
CA LEU A 116 5.36 6.26 20.51
C LEU A 116 4.74 4.95 21.02
N SER A 117 3.57 5.03 21.67
CA SER A 117 2.86 3.85 22.17
C SER A 117 2.13 3.15 21.05
N TRP A 118 2.17 1.83 21.04
CA TRP A 118 1.49 0.96 20.09
C TRP A 118 0.44 0.14 20.82
N ARG A 119 -0.73 0.02 20.22
CA ARG A 119 -1.77 -0.92 20.65
C ARG A 119 -2.17 -1.74 19.43
N PHE A 120 -2.26 -3.03 19.62
CA PHE A 120 -2.67 -3.97 18.57
C PHE A 120 -4.02 -4.59 18.95
N LEU A 121 -4.90 -4.64 17.99
CA LEU A 121 -6.16 -5.36 18.05
C LEU A 121 -6.25 -6.25 16.82
N ALA A 122 -6.63 -7.50 16.99
CA ALA A 122 -6.93 -8.40 15.90
C ALA A 122 -8.38 -8.86 16.02
N PHE A 123 -9.10 -8.84 14.92
CA PHE A 123 -10.45 -9.41 14.79
C PHE A 123 -10.53 -10.17 13.47
N GLU A 124 -11.44 -11.11 13.42
CA GLU A 124 -11.65 -11.96 12.26
C GLU A 124 -13.04 -11.70 11.69
N VAL A 125 -13.13 -11.61 10.37
CA VAL A 125 -14.39 -11.52 9.62
C VAL A 125 -14.43 -12.71 8.66
N PRO A 126 -15.53 -13.48 8.59
CA PRO A 126 -15.64 -14.57 7.64
C PRO A 126 -15.48 -14.06 6.20
N PHE A 127 -14.53 -14.65 5.47
CA PHE A 127 -14.20 -14.19 4.12
C PHE A 127 -15.40 -14.29 3.16
N GLU A 128 -16.21 -15.36 3.29
CA GLU A 128 -17.36 -15.56 2.42
C GLU A 128 -18.46 -14.50 2.65
N GLU A 129 -18.62 -14.00 3.86
CA GLU A 129 -19.54 -12.89 4.15
C GLU A 129 -19.06 -11.58 3.49
N LEU A 130 -17.76 -11.30 3.60
CA LEU A 130 -17.15 -10.12 2.97
C LEU A 130 -17.28 -10.19 1.43
N LYS A 131 -17.06 -11.36 0.86
CA LYS A 131 -17.20 -11.62 -0.58
C LYS A 131 -18.65 -11.51 -1.04
N ALA A 132 -19.61 -12.03 -0.27
CA ALA A 132 -21.02 -11.91 -0.57
C ALA A 132 -21.48 -10.45 -0.56
N ALA A 133 -21.04 -9.67 0.44
CA ALA A 133 -21.29 -8.24 0.51
C ALA A 133 -20.70 -7.50 -0.71
N ALA A 134 -19.47 -7.78 -1.09
CA ALA A 134 -18.85 -7.20 -2.28
C ALA A 134 -19.63 -7.52 -3.56
N THR A 135 -20.04 -8.77 -3.73
CA THR A 135 -20.83 -9.23 -4.88
C THR A 135 -22.18 -8.53 -4.96
N SER A 136 -22.90 -8.40 -3.82
CA SER A 136 -24.22 -7.75 -3.78
C SER A 136 -24.17 -6.29 -4.20
N MET A 137 -23.07 -5.60 -3.87
CA MET A 137 -22.81 -4.19 -4.21
C MET A 137 -22.14 -4.01 -5.57
N LYS A 138 -21.80 -5.09 -6.27
CA LYS A 138 -20.96 -5.06 -7.48
C LYS A 138 -19.63 -4.32 -7.25
N ALA A 139 -19.10 -4.41 -6.04
CA ALA A 139 -17.87 -3.78 -5.58
C ALA A 139 -16.75 -4.82 -5.44
N SER A 140 -15.52 -4.36 -5.24
CA SER A 140 -14.42 -5.23 -4.88
C SER A 140 -14.40 -5.51 -3.37
N ILE A 141 -13.71 -6.58 -2.97
CA ILE A 141 -13.48 -6.87 -1.55
C ILE A 141 -12.74 -5.70 -0.87
N ASN A 142 -11.83 -5.05 -1.59
CA ASN A 142 -11.11 -3.89 -1.07
C ASN A 142 -12.04 -2.68 -0.83
N ASP A 143 -13.02 -2.45 -1.69
CA ASP A 143 -13.99 -1.36 -1.51
C ASP A 143 -14.82 -1.59 -0.26
N VAL A 144 -15.28 -2.83 -0.04
CA VAL A 144 -16.05 -3.20 1.16
C VAL A 144 -15.17 -3.10 2.42
N TYR A 145 -13.95 -3.58 2.36
CA TYR A 145 -13.00 -3.45 3.46
C TYR A 145 -12.75 -1.99 3.84
N LEU A 146 -12.49 -1.14 2.86
CA LEU A 146 -12.30 0.30 3.08
C LEU A 146 -13.59 0.96 3.61
N GLY A 147 -14.75 0.60 3.07
CA GLY A 147 -16.04 1.09 3.54
C GLY A 147 -16.30 0.76 5.01
N GLY A 148 -15.97 -0.46 5.43
CA GLY A 148 -16.05 -0.89 6.82
C GLY A 148 -15.05 -0.15 7.72
N LEU A 149 -13.80 -0.01 7.27
CA LEU A 149 -12.76 0.70 8.01
C LEU A 149 -13.13 2.19 8.24
N ILE A 150 -13.58 2.87 7.18
CA ILE A 150 -14.00 4.28 7.27
C ILE A 150 -15.25 4.41 8.13
N GLY A 151 -16.19 3.46 8.05
CA GLY A 151 -17.34 3.39 8.96
C GLY A 151 -16.94 3.26 10.43
N GLY A 152 -15.93 2.45 10.72
CA GLY A 152 -15.34 2.36 12.06
C GLY A 152 -14.74 3.68 12.55
N PHE A 153 -13.99 4.38 11.68
CA PHE A 153 -13.45 5.70 11.99
C PHE A 153 -14.58 6.74 12.22
N ARG A 154 -15.66 6.69 11.43
CA ARG A 154 -16.83 7.54 11.63
C ARG A 154 -17.41 7.36 13.04
N ILE A 155 -17.73 6.12 13.41
CA ILE A 155 -18.28 5.80 14.75
C ILE A 155 -17.32 6.25 15.87
N TYR A 156 -16.01 6.08 15.66
CA TYR A 156 -15.01 6.57 16.63
C TYR A 156 -15.08 8.08 16.81
N HIS A 157 -15.14 8.83 15.70
CA HIS A 157 -15.19 10.30 15.73
C HIS A 157 -16.49 10.81 16.38
N GLU A 158 -17.61 10.19 16.06
CA GLU A 158 -18.91 10.52 16.69
C GLU A 158 -18.86 10.32 18.22
N LYS A 159 -18.32 9.18 18.68
CA LYS A 159 -18.17 8.91 20.11
C LYS A 159 -17.24 9.88 20.81
N MET A 160 -16.30 10.46 20.09
CA MET A 160 -15.37 11.47 20.61
C MET A 160 -15.89 12.90 20.44
N GLY A 161 -17.13 13.08 19.94
CA GLY A 161 -17.75 14.39 19.73
C GLY A 161 -17.07 15.25 18.65
N GLN A 162 -16.39 14.61 17.69
CA GLN A 162 -15.64 15.29 16.62
C GLN A 162 -16.14 14.80 15.25
N GLU A 163 -16.99 15.57 14.62
CA GLU A 163 -17.47 15.28 13.27
C GLU A 163 -16.49 15.84 12.22
N VAL A 164 -16.22 15.06 11.21
CA VAL A 164 -15.42 15.44 10.03
C VAL A 164 -16.03 14.80 8.78
N ASP A 165 -16.09 15.54 7.68
CA ASP A 165 -16.72 15.06 6.44
C ASP A 165 -15.90 13.97 5.74
N ALA A 166 -14.59 14.04 5.84
CA ALA A 166 -13.69 13.09 5.22
C ALA A 166 -12.34 13.02 5.93
N ILE A 167 -11.67 11.87 5.82
CA ILE A 167 -10.28 11.68 6.26
C ILE A 167 -9.39 11.31 5.07
N PRO A 168 -8.11 11.75 5.07
CA PRO A 168 -7.16 11.34 4.05
C PRO A 168 -6.79 9.87 4.24
N VAL A 169 -6.98 9.07 3.20
CA VAL A 169 -6.60 7.65 3.18
C VAL A 169 -5.53 7.43 2.13
N ALA A 170 -4.47 6.74 2.51
CA ALA A 170 -3.39 6.31 1.62
C ALA A 170 -3.45 4.79 1.45
N ILE A 171 -3.54 4.33 0.20
CA ILE A 171 -3.61 2.91 -0.14
C ILE A 171 -2.33 2.53 -0.86
N PRO A 172 -1.53 1.60 -0.32
CA PRO A 172 -0.40 1.04 -1.03
C PRO A 172 -0.88 0.11 -2.14
N ILE A 173 -0.43 0.37 -3.36
CA ILE A 173 -0.75 -0.42 -4.55
C ILE A 173 0.54 -1.09 -5.00
N SER A 174 0.55 -2.42 -5.03
CA SER A 174 1.70 -3.15 -5.57
C SER A 174 1.83 -2.91 -7.07
N VAL A 175 3.00 -2.44 -7.48
CA VAL A 175 3.39 -2.32 -8.89
C VAL A 175 4.45 -3.37 -9.26
N ARG A 176 4.59 -4.40 -8.43
CA ARG A 176 5.53 -5.52 -8.61
C ARG A 176 5.12 -6.36 -9.82
N ARG A 177 6.11 -6.75 -10.59
CA ARG A 177 5.98 -7.66 -11.75
C ARG A 177 6.55 -9.04 -11.40
N PRO A 178 6.17 -10.10 -12.12
CA PRO A 178 6.71 -11.43 -11.89
C PRO A 178 8.24 -11.51 -12.01
N GLU A 179 8.84 -10.63 -12.83
CA GLU A 179 10.29 -10.57 -13.08
C GLU A 179 11.05 -9.75 -12.03
N ASP A 180 10.35 -9.05 -11.15
CA ASP A 180 11.00 -8.23 -10.12
C ASP A 180 11.60 -9.13 -9.03
N PRO A 181 12.77 -8.77 -8.48
CA PRO A 181 13.39 -9.52 -7.40
C PRO A 181 12.49 -9.49 -6.15
N GLU A 182 12.58 -10.53 -5.32
CA GLU A 182 11.74 -10.71 -4.12
C GLU A 182 11.88 -9.56 -3.10
N GLY A 183 13.05 -8.93 -3.02
CA GLY A 183 13.31 -7.81 -2.11
C GLY A 183 12.95 -6.43 -2.66
N GLY A 184 13.08 -5.41 -1.82
CA GLY A 184 12.85 -4.00 -2.16
C GLY A 184 11.38 -3.59 -2.17
N ASN A 185 11.15 -2.30 -2.32
CA ASN A 185 9.80 -1.71 -2.33
C ASN A 185 9.33 -1.45 -3.76
N ARG A 186 8.22 -2.06 -4.14
CA ARG A 186 7.57 -1.92 -5.46
C ARG A 186 6.12 -1.51 -5.26
N ILE A 187 5.93 -0.36 -4.63
CA ILE A 187 4.60 0.20 -4.32
C ILE A 187 4.43 1.58 -4.93
N ALA A 188 3.24 1.84 -5.40
CA ALA A 188 2.69 3.18 -5.60
C ALA A 188 1.71 3.48 -4.47
N VAL A 189 1.42 4.75 -4.24
CA VAL A 189 0.45 5.16 -3.22
C VAL A 189 -0.71 5.84 -3.90
N GLY A 190 -1.89 5.22 -3.85
CA GLY A 190 -3.15 5.86 -4.16
C GLY A 190 -3.63 6.67 -2.96
N ARG A 191 -4.29 7.80 -3.21
CA ARG A 191 -4.91 8.62 -2.17
C ARG A 191 -6.38 8.84 -2.48
N LEU A 192 -7.20 8.76 -1.46
CA LEU A 192 -8.63 9.06 -1.54
C LEU A 192 -9.10 9.86 -0.33
N ALA A 193 -10.23 10.53 -0.47
CA ALA A 193 -10.95 11.11 0.63
C ALA A 193 -11.94 10.07 1.18
N GLY A 194 -11.62 9.49 2.34
CA GLY A 194 -12.50 8.54 2.99
C GLY A 194 -13.76 9.23 3.51
N PRO A 195 -14.96 8.95 2.95
CA PRO A 195 -16.19 9.66 3.28
C PRO A 195 -16.68 9.30 4.69
N MET A 196 -16.61 10.26 5.60
CA MET A 196 -17.03 10.11 7.00
C MET A 196 -18.47 10.56 7.22
N SER A 197 -19.00 11.45 6.36
CA SER A 197 -20.36 11.97 6.45
C SER A 197 -21.44 11.00 5.95
N ILE A 198 -21.07 9.90 5.32
CA ILE A 198 -22.01 8.93 4.78
C ILE A 198 -22.33 7.85 5.81
N ASP A 199 -23.57 7.81 6.30
CA ASP A 199 -24.04 6.84 7.28
C ASP A 199 -24.27 5.46 6.68
N ASP A 200 -24.90 5.42 5.52
CA ASP A 200 -25.25 4.18 4.85
C ASP A 200 -23.97 3.45 4.39
N PRO A 201 -23.74 2.21 4.84
CA PRO A 201 -22.54 1.47 4.45
C PRO A 201 -22.50 1.13 2.96
N PHE A 202 -23.64 0.95 2.29
CA PHE A 202 -23.70 0.68 0.85
C PHE A 202 -23.29 1.91 0.05
N GLU A 203 -23.87 3.06 0.36
CA GLU A 203 -23.55 4.33 -0.29
C GLU A 203 -22.07 4.67 -0.09
N ARG A 204 -21.56 4.47 1.13
CA ARG A 204 -20.15 4.70 1.45
C ARG A 204 -19.22 3.83 0.61
N VAL A 205 -19.51 2.53 0.45
CA VAL A 205 -18.72 1.61 -0.39
C VAL A 205 -18.76 2.03 -1.85
N LEU A 206 -19.92 2.40 -2.39
CA LEU A 206 -20.05 2.85 -3.76
C LEU A 206 -19.30 4.16 -4.02
N THR A 207 -19.35 5.09 -3.07
CA THR A 207 -18.59 6.36 -3.13
C THR A 207 -17.08 6.11 -3.13
N ILE A 208 -16.60 5.15 -2.34
CA ILE A 208 -15.19 4.76 -2.34
C ILE A 208 -14.80 4.14 -3.66
N ARG A 209 -15.63 3.24 -4.20
CA ARG A 209 -15.38 2.58 -5.49
C ARG A 209 -15.23 3.57 -6.64
N GLU A 210 -15.97 4.66 -6.64
CA GLU A 210 -15.83 5.70 -7.67
C GLU A 210 -14.48 6.45 -7.59
N GLN A 211 -13.84 6.42 -6.43
CA GLN A 211 -12.56 7.06 -6.20
C GLN A 211 -11.35 6.14 -6.49
N VAL A 212 -11.52 4.83 -6.40
CA VAL A 212 -10.47 3.83 -6.60
C VAL A 212 -10.42 3.35 -8.04
#